data_1281a325bbd63baae202389cb95abaaf
#
_entry.id   1281a325bbd63baae202389cb95abaaf
#
_cell.length_a   1.000
_cell.length_b   1.000
_cell.length_c   1.000
_cell.angle_alpha   90.00
_cell.angle_beta   90.00
_cell.angle_gamma   90.00
#
_symmetry.space_group_name_H-M   'P 1'
#
loop_
_entity.id
_entity.type
_entity.pdbx_description
1 polymer ?
#
loop_
_entity_poly.entity_id
_entity_poly.type
_entity_poly.pdbx_seq_one_letter_code
_entity_poly.pdbx_strand_id
1 'polypeptide(L)'
;VRKWPVFGMFAVLQRTVFVERERRGKTGEQTSEIARRLVTDDAMVLFAEGTTSDGNRVLPFKTALFGAAHAAIKEANVPEVVVQPVAIAYTGVHGMAMGRYFRPIASWPGDVELMPHLKGILHEGAIDVEVRFGEPVVVTAKTDRKALARTMENRVRSLLQSALLGREIPEE
;
A
#
# COMPACT_ATOMS: atom_id res chain seq x y z
N VAL A 1 2.49 9.06 13.20
CA VAL A 1 1.94 9.92 12.14
C VAL A 1 0.80 10.79 12.68
N ARG A 2 -0.19 10.24 13.43
CA ARG A 2 -1.36 11.00 13.94
C ARG A 2 -0.99 12.26 14.74
N LYS A 3 0.16 12.26 15.43
CA LYS A 3 0.66 13.39 16.24
C LYS A 3 1.52 14.39 15.46
N TRP A 4 1.75 14.18 14.18
CA TRP A 4 2.56 15.06 13.36
C TRP A 4 1.73 16.23 12.85
N PRO A 5 2.20 17.47 12.97
CA PRO A 5 1.53 18.62 12.39
C PRO A 5 1.47 18.41 10.86
N VAL A 6 0.46 18.89 10.19
CA VAL A 6 0.20 18.74 8.73
C VAL A 6 -0.13 17.29 8.34
N PHE A 7 0.79 16.32 8.49
CA PHE A 7 0.56 14.92 8.08
C PHE A 7 -0.51 14.22 8.92
N GLY A 8 -0.57 14.51 10.23
CA GLY A 8 -1.64 14.01 11.08
C GLY A 8 -2.99 14.55 10.64
N MET A 9 -3.04 15.82 10.24
CA MET A 9 -4.24 16.45 9.70
C MET A 9 -4.66 15.80 8.37
N PHE A 10 -3.75 15.62 7.42
CA PHE A 10 -4.07 14.93 6.16
C PHE A 10 -4.52 13.49 6.37
N ALA A 11 -3.86 12.75 7.26
CA ALA A 11 -4.27 11.38 7.56
C ALA A 11 -5.68 11.31 8.19
N VAL A 12 -6.06 12.29 9.00
CA VAL A 12 -7.42 12.41 9.55
C VAL A 12 -8.41 12.78 8.46
N LEU A 13 -8.09 13.75 7.60
CA LEU A 13 -8.93 14.17 6.47
C LEU A 13 -9.16 13.03 5.47
N GLN A 14 -8.15 12.21 5.22
CA GLN A 14 -8.25 11.00 4.38
C GLN A 14 -8.92 9.82 5.10
N ARG A 15 -9.46 10.02 6.31
CA ARG A 15 -10.08 8.96 7.10
C ARG A 15 -9.17 7.73 7.30
N THR A 16 -7.84 7.93 7.45
CA THR A 16 -6.88 6.84 7.61
C THR A 16 -7.18 6.01 8.86
N VAL A 17 -7.26 4.69 8.71
CA VAL A 17 -7.32 3.76 9.84
C VAL A 17 -5.92 3.54 10.37
N PHE A 18 -5.67 3.96 11.61
CA PHE A 18 -4.36 3.79 12.24
C PHE A 18 -4.29 2.41 12.91
N VAL A 19 -3.40 1.56 12.42
CA VAL A 19 -3.12 0.24 13.00
C VAL A 19 -2.01 0.36 14.04
N GLU A 20 -2.32 0.13 15.31
CA GLU A 20 -1.32 0.04 16.38
C GLU A 20 -0.66 -1.34 16.35
N ARG A 21 0.57 -1.43 15.82
CA ARG A 21 1.31 -2.69 15.60
C ARG A 21 1.65 -3.44 16.88
N GLU A 22 1.75 -2.74 18.02
CA GLU A 22 2.24 -3.29 19.30
C GLU A 22 1.13 -3.80 20.24
N ARG A 23 -0.13 -3.47 19.97
CA ARG A 23 -1.25 -3.84 20.84
C ARG A 23 -2.18 -4.88 20.17
N ARG A 24 -1.88 -6.14 20.39
CA ARG A 24 -2.74 -7.27 19.96
C ARG A 24 -4.17 -7.21 20.49
N GLY A 25 -4.45 -6.44 21.54
CA GLY A 25 -5.78 -6.32 22.16
C GLY A 25 -6.78 -5.42 21.42
N LYS A 26 -6.35 -4.57 20.46
CA LYS A 26 -7.23 -3.65 19.74
C LYS A 26 -7.64 -4.12 18.33
N THR A 27 -7.36 -5.36 18.01
CA THR A 27 -7.67 -5.92 16.67
C THR A 27 -9.16 -5.86 16.36
N GLY A 28 -10.03 -6.04 17.37
CA GLY A 28 -11.48 -5.95 17.22
C GLY A 28 -11.97 -4.55 16.78
N GLU A 29 -11.52 -3.50 17.44
CA GLU A 29 -11.92 -2.12 17.10
C GLU A 29 -11.49 -1.73 15.67
N GLN A 30 -10.30 -2.17 15.23
CA GLN A 30 -9.80 -1.94 13.88
C GLN A 30 -10.59 -2.71 12.84
N THR A 31 -10.96 -3.96 13.12
CA THR A 31 -11.79 -4.78 12.25
C THR A 31 -13.16 -4.15 12.08
N SER A 32 -13.79 -3.68 13.15
CA SER A 32 -15.11 -3.02 13.11
C SER A 32 -15.07 -1.70 12.35
N GLU A 33 -13.98 -0.93 12.43
CA GLU A 33 -13.81 0.29 11.63
C GLU A 33 -13.69 -0.01 10.13
N ILE A 34 -12.90 -1.03 9.76
CA ILE A 34 -12.80 -1.50 8.38
C ILE A 34 -14.15 -2.03 7.89
N ALA A 35 -14.83 -2.85 8.70
CA ALA A 35 -16.15 -3.40 8.37
C ALA A 35 -17.17 -2.30 8.08
N ARG A 36 -17.23 -1.27 8.92
CA ARG A 36 -18.13 -0.14 8.73
C ARG A 36 -17.89 0.60 7.41
N ARG A 37 -16.63 0.75 7.01
CA ARG A 37 -16.27 1.40 5.74
C ARG A 37 -16.59 0.54 4.54
N LEU A 38 -16.44 -0.77 4.64
CA LEU A 38 -16.85 -1.69 3.58
C LEU A 38 -18.37 -1.62 3.32
N VAL A 39 -19.18 -1.38 4.37
CA VAL A 39 -20.65 -1.18 4.23
C VAL A 39 -20.98 0.15 3.52
N THR A 40 -20.17 1.19 3.72
CA THR A 40 -20.38 2.52 3.08
C THR A 40 -19.77 2.63 1.69
N ASP A 41 -19.27 1.53 1.13
CA ASP A 41 -18.61 1.48 -0.19
C ASP A 41 -17.41 2.43 -0.32
N ASP A 42 -16.74 2.70 0.80
CA ASP A 42 -15.53 3.53 0.83
C ASP A 42 -14.36 2.76 0.20
N ALA A 43 -13.66 3.37 -0.75
CA ALA A 43 -12.42 2.83 -1.25
C ALA A 43 -11.32 2.88 -0.17
N MET A 44 -10.65 1.75 0.05
CA MET A 44 -9.62 1.61 1.08
C MET A 44 -8.28 1.21 0.47
N VAL A 45 -7.19 1.84 0.91
CA VAL A 45 -5.83 1.46 0.53
C VAL A 45 -5.17 0.67 1.65
N LEU A 46 -4.67 -0.53 1.32
CA LEU A 46 -3.94 -1.41 2.23
C LEU A 46 -2.47 -1.49 1.81
N PHE A 47 -1.56 -0.97 2.63
CA PHE A 47 -0.12 -1.15 2.46
C PHE A 47 0.31 -2.50 3.06
N ALA A 48 0.20 -3.56 2.27
CA ALA A 48 0.35 -4.93 2.72
C ALA A 48 1.77 -5.33 3.14
N GLU A 49 2.80 -4.59 2.72
CA GLU A 49 4.19 -4.76 3.18
C GLU A 49 4.34 -4.43 4.67
N GLY A 50 3.47 -3.55 5.19
CA GLY A 50 3.48 -3.14 6.58
C GLY A 50 4.73 -2.35 7.00
N THR A 51 5.59 -1.97 6.07
CA THR A 51 6.78 -1.11 6.23
C THR A 51 7.10 -0.44 4.91
N THR A 52 8.05 0.48 4.93
CA THR A 52 8.55 1.16 3.74
C THR A 52 9.84 0.51 3.23
N SER A 53 10.11 0.60 1.94
CA SER A 53 11.27 0.01 1.28
C SER A 53 12.08 1.05 0.50
N ASP A 54 13.15 0.59 -0.14
CA ASP A 54 14.01 1.40 -1.03
C ASP A 54 13.39 1.65 -2.42
N GLY A 55 12.16 1.22 -2.66
CA GLY A 55 11.45 1.37 -3.93
C GLY A 55 11.93 0.46 -5.06
N ASN A 56 12.94 -0.37 -4.82
CA ASN A 56 13.52 -1.27 -5.84
C ASN A 56 12.81 -2.63 -5.92
N ARG A 57 12.08 -3.00 -4.88
CA ARG A 57 11.42 -4.31 -4.78
C ARG A 57 10.22 -4.24 -3.86
N VAL A 58 9.28 -5.15 -4.08
CA VAL A 58 8.16 -5.41 -3.17
C VAL A 58 8.64 -6.30 -2.04
N LEU A 59 8.42 -5.88 -0.80
CA LEU A 59 8.67 -6.68 0.39
C LEU A 59 7.56 -7.73 0.60
N PRO A 60 7.82 -8.82 1.35
CA PRO A 60 6.80 -9.83 1.59
C PRO A 60 5.56 -9.26 2.27
N PHE A 61 4.39 -9.59 1.75
CA PHE A 61 3.11 -9.13 2.28
C PHE A 61 2.78 -9.78 3.62
N LYS A 62 2.31 -8.99 4.56
CA LYS A 62 1.89 -9.44 5.88
C LYS A 62 0.50 -10.08 5.81
N THR A 63 0.43 -11.40 5.85
CA THR A 63 -0.84 -12.16 5.79
C THR A 63 -1.83 -11.77 6.90
N ALA A 64 -1.33 -11.26 8.04
CA ALA A 64 -2.17 -10.76 9.11
C ALA A 64 -3.05 -9.56 8.69
N LEU A 65 -2.54 -8.69 7.78
CA LEU A 65 -3.30 -7.55 7.27
C LEU A 65 -4.48 -8.01 6.40
N PHE A 66 -4.29 -9.06 5.59
CA PHE A 66 -5.38 -9.70 4.84
C PHE A 66 -6.37 -10.41 5.77
N GLY A 67 -5.90 -10.93 6.90
CA GLY A 67 -6.76 -11.51 7.94
C GLY A 67 -7.72 -10.49 8.56
N ALA A 68 -7.27 -9.26 8.79
CA ALA A 68 -8.12 -8.19 9.29
C ALA A 68 -9.19 -7.79 8.26
N ALA A 69 -8.81 -7.65 6.98
CA ALA A 69 -9.76 -7.40 5.91
C ALA A 69 -10.81 -8.53 5.78
N HIS A 70 -10.37 -9.78 5.85
CA HIS A 70 -11.27 -10.93 5.80
C HIS A 70 -12.24 -10.99 6.99
N ALA A 71 -11.78 -10.67 8.21
CA ALA A 71 -12.65 -10.59 9.38
C ALA A 71 -13.66 -9.44 9.22
N ALA A 72 -13.25 -8.31 8.64
CA ALA A 72 -14.14 -7.19 8.36
C ALA A 72 -15.25 -7.54 7.35
N ILE A 73 -14.96 -8.33 6.30
CA ILE A 73 -15.97 -8.84 5.36
C ILE A 73 -17.06 -9.64 6.11
N LYS A 74 -16.63 -10.51 7.01
CA LYS A 74 -17.57 -11.30 7.84
C LYS A 74 -18.40 -10.43 8.77
N GLU A 75 -17.79 -9.46 9.43
CA GLU A 75 -18.46 -8.56 10.38
C GLU A 75 -19.44 -7.62 9.65
N ALA A 76 -19.05 -7.12 8.48
CA ALA A 76 -19.89 -6.28 7.65
C ALA A 76 -21.04 -7.04 6.96
N ASN A 77 -20.99 -8.39 6.97
CA ASN A 77 -21.93 -9.27 6.27
C ASN A 77 -22.10 -8.88 4.77
N VAL A 78 -21.03 -8.44 4.14
CA VAL A 78 -21.01 -8.18 2.69
C VAL A 78 -20.68 -9.49 1.96
N PRO A 79 -21.30 -9.76 0.80
CA PRO A 79 -21.08 -11.02 0.07
C PRO A 79 -19.66 -11.13 -0.47
N GLU A 80 -19.11 -10.02 -0.94
CA GLU A 80 -17.81 -9.95 -1.56
C GLU A 80 -17.21 -8.54 -1.49
N VAL A 81 -15.89 -8.44 -1.65
CA VAL A 81 -15.15 -7.20 -1.76
C VAL A 81 -14.16 -7.34 -2.91
N VAL A 82 -14.01 -6.30 -3.70
CA VAL A 82 -13.03 -6.25 -4.79
C VAL A 82 -11.70 -5.75 -4.24
N VAL A 83 -10.62 -6.51 -4.47
CA VAL A 83 -9.25 -6.15 -4.11
C VAL A 83 -8.44 -5.97 -5.38
N GLN A 84 -7.94 -4.76 -5.60
CA GLN A 84 -7.13 -4.43 -6.78
C GLN A 84 -5.66 -4.25 -6.37
N PRO A 85 -4.72 -5.00 -6.99
CA PRO A 85 -3.30 -4.79 -6.77
C PRO A 85 -2.86 -3.48 -7.44
N VAL A 86 -2.08 -2.67 -6.70
CA VAL A 86 -1.56 -1.39 -7.18
C VAL A 86 -0.07 -1.33 -6.87
N ALA A 87 0.74 -0.94 -7.86
CA ALA A 87 2.16 -0.68 -7.69
C ALA A 87 2.45 0.81 -7.89
N ILE A 88 3.30 1.36 -7.03
CA ILE A 88 3.84 2.73 -7.15
C ILE A 88 5.32 2.60 -7.46
N ALA A 89 5.75 3.09 -8.61
CA ALA A 89 7.13 3.02 -9.08
C ALA A 89 7.72 4.42 -9.24
N TYR A 90 8.87 4.66 -8.64
CA TYR A 90 9.66 5.88 -8.87
C TYR A 90 10.56 5.64 -10.08
N THR A 91 10.20 6.23 -11.21
CA THR A 91 10.79 5.92 -12.53
C THR A 91 11.82 6.95 -12.98
N GLY A 92 11.68 8.22 -12.58
CA GLY A 92 12.56 9.27 -13.02
C GLY A 92 12.80 10.38 -12.00
N VAL A 93 13.85 11.15 -12.22
CA VAL A 93 14.19 12.40 -11.53
C VAL A 93 14.74 13.38 -12.54
N HIS A 94 14.25 14.62 -12.54
CA HIS A 94 14.65 15.67 -13.50
C HIS A 94 14.52 15.24 -14.98
N GLY A 95 13.52 14.42 -15.31
CA GLY A 95 13.32 13.90 -16.67
C GLY A 95 14.32 12.81 -17.09
N MET A 96 15.16 12.34 -16.19
CA MET A 96 16.08 11.22 -16.42
C MET A 96 15.62 9.97 -15.71
N ALA A 97 15.83 8.79 -16.31
CA ALA A 97 15.49 7.52 -15.72
C ALA A 97 16.19 7.33 -14.36
N MET A 98 15.40 7.05 -13.33
CA MET A 98 15.90 6.79 -11.98
C MET A 98 16.38 5.35 -11.87
N GLY A 99 17.69 5.15 -11.82
CA GLY A 99 18.30 3.86 -11.59
C GLY A 99 18.14 3.38 -10.15
N ARG A 100 18.49 2.12 -9.93
CA ARG A 100 18.38 1.45 -8.62
C ARG A 100 19.07 2.22 -7.48
N TYR A 101 20.19 2.87 -7.77
CA TYR A 101 20.98 3.60 -6.78
C TYR A 101 20.29 4.89 -6.30
N PHE A 102 19.61 5.59 -7.20
CA PHE A 102 18.96 6.88 -6.91
C PHE A 102 17.52 6.74 -6.39
N ARG A 103 16.89 5.58 -6.52
CA ARG A 103 15.49 5.38 -6.12
C ARG A 103 15.22 5.64 -4.63
N PRO A 104 16.15 5.37 -3.68
CA PRO A 104 16.00 5.77 -2.28
C PRO A 104 15.83 7.27 -2.03
N ILE A 105 16.14 8.14 -2.99
CA ILE A 105 15.87 9.58 -2.91
C ILE A 105 14.37 9.84 -2.86
N ALA A 106 13.59 9.11 -3.65
CA ALA A 106 12.14 9.27 -3.74
C ALA A 106 11.38 8.34 -2.78
N SER A 107 11.86 7.11 -2.60
CA SER A 107 11.28 6.16 -1.65
C SER A 107 11.69 6.51 -0.22
N TRP A 108 10.95 6.00 0.75
CA TRP A 108 11.27 6.24 2.16
C TRP A 108 11.69 4.93 2.85
N PRO A 109 12.98 4.53 2.83
CA PRO A 109 13.46 3.38 3.57
C PRO A 109 13.21 3.53 5.09
N GLY A 110 12.89 2.43 5.77
CA GLY A 110 12.39 2.43 7.13
C GLY A 110 13.23 3.11 8.21
N ASP A 111 14.53 3.29 7.97
CA ASP A 111 15.50 3.84 8.93
C ASP A 111 15.73 5.36 8.72
N VAL A 112 15.10 5.96 7.73
CA VAL A 112 15.29 7.37 7.40
C VAL A 112 14.27 8.23 8.13
N GLU A 113 14.74 9.31 8.77
CA GLU A 113 13.86 10.28 9.39
C GLU A 113 13.02 11.02 8.34
N LEU A 114 11.71 11.11 8.56
CA LEU A 114 10.78 11.67 7.59
C LEU A 114 11.07 13.11 7.22
N MET A 115 11.32 13.99 8.18
CA MET A 115 11.42 15.43 7.90
C MET A 115 12.64 15.81 7.07
N PRO A 116 13.87 15.30 7.36
CA PRO A 116 15.02 15.48 6.48
C PRO A 116 14.79 14.89 5.10
N HIS A 117 14.19 13.70 5.02
CA HIS A 117 13.91 13.04 3.74
C HIS A 117 12.92 13.82 2.89
N LEU A 118 11.81 14.25 3.46
CA LEU A 118 10.81 15.08 2.77
C LEU A 118 11.42 16.40 2.26
N LYS A 119 12.27 17.04 3.07
CA LYS A 119 13.00 18.24 2.64
C LYS A 119 13.90 17.94 1.44
N GLY A 120 14.57 16.78 1.43
CA GLY A 120 15.37 16.30 0.30
C GLY A 120 14.52 16.15 -0.96
N ILE A 121 13.38 15.44 -0.87
CA ILE A 121 12.43 15.28 -1.99
C ILE A 121 11.98 16.63 -2.56
N LEU A 122 11.60 17.57 -1.68
CA LEU A 122 11.17 18.91 -2.11
C LEU A 122 12.31 19.72 -2.75
N HIS A 123 13.55 19.43 -2.40
CA HIS A 123 14.74 20.09 -2.99
C HIS A 123 15.07 19.54 -4.38
N GLU A 124 14.82 18.25 -4.61
CA GLU A 124 14.98 17.64 -5.94
C GLU A 124 13.99 18.20 -6.97
N GLY A 125 12.81 18.63 -6.54
CA GLY A 125 11.85 19.35 -7.38
C GLY A 125 10.99 18.44 -8.25
N ALA A 126 11.55 17.71 -9.22
CA ALA A 126 10.80 16.88 -10.17
C ALA A 126 11.14 15.40 -10.03
N ILE A 127 10.14 14.60 -9.62
CA ILE A 127 10.23 13.14 -9.52
C ILE A 127 9.09 12.54 -10.35
N ASP A 128 9.44 11.62 -11.25
CA ASP A 128 8.47 10.90 -12.06
C ASP A 128 8.01 9.65 -11.30
N VAL A 129 6.69 9.54 -11.15
CA VAL A 129 6.05 8.44 -10.43
C VAL A 129 5.04 7.78 -11.35
N GLU A 130 5.13 6.48 -11.51
CA GLU A 130 4.18 5.67 -12.26
C GLU A 130 3.33 4.85 -11.29
N VAL A 131 2.01 4.93 -11.44
CA VAL A 131 1.06 4.12 -10.67
C VAL A 131 0.41 3.12 -11.61
N ARG A 132 0.61 1.84 -11.36
CA ARG A 132 0.03 0.75 -12.16
C ARG A 132 -1.02 0.00 -11.39
N PHE A 133 -2.16 -0.20 -12.04
CA PHE A 133 -3.28 -0.97 -11.53
C PHE A 133 -3.28 -2.33 -12.23
N GLY A 134 -3.36 -3.41 -11.45
CA GLY A 134 -3.52 -4.75 -11.99
C GLY A 134 -4.97 -5.21 -11.96
N GLU A 135 -5.23 -6.40 -12.48
CA GLU A 135 -6.56 -6.98 -12.52
C GLU A 135 -7.16 -7.15 -11.11
N PRO A 136 -8.38 -6.66 -10.89
CA PRO A 136 -9.07 -6.80 -9.61
C PRO A 136 -9.41 -8.26 -9.32
N VAL A 137 -9.45 -8.62 -8.05
CA VAL A 137 -9.84 -9.96 -7.57
C VAL A 137 -11.00 -9.86 -6.62
N VAL A 138 -12.03 -10.66 -6.87
CA VAL A 138 -13.17 -10.78 -5.98
C VAL A 138 -12.79 -11.65 -4.78
N VAL A 139 -13.00 -11.11 -3.58
CA VAL A 139 -12.69 -11.74 -2.31
C VAL A 139 -13.97 -11.93 -1.50
N THR A 140 -14.19 -13.14 -1.02
CA THR A 140 -15.34 -13.51 -0.19
C THR A 140 -14.88 -13.98 1.19
N ALA A 141 -15.82 -14.19 2.09
CA ALA A 141 -15.55 -14.76 3.41
C ALA A 141 -14.92 -16.19 3.36
N LYS A 142 -14.96 -16.87 2.22
CA LYS A 142 -14.37 -18.21 2.00
C LYS A 142 -12.96 -18.17 1.38
N THR A 143 -12.52 -17.00 0.93
CA THR A 143 -11.22 -16.84 0.25
C THR A 143 -10.07 -17.16 1.22
N ASP A 144 -9.10 -17.98 0.79
CA ASP A 144 -7.92 -18.24 1.62
C ASP A 144 -7.00 -16.99 1.63
N ARG A 145 -6.86 -16.40 2.82
CA ARG A 145 -6.07 -15.19 3.05
C ARG A 145 -4.58 -15.36 2.71
N LYS A 146 -4.02 -16.58 2.86
CA LYS A 146 -2.60 -16.81 2.54
C LYS A 146 -2.39 -16.89 1.04
N ALA A 147 -3.29 -17.58 0.34
CA ALA A 147 -3.28 -17.65 -1.11
C ALA A 147 -3.51 -16.26 -1.72
N LEU A 148 -4.48 -15.50 -1.21
CA LEU A 148 -4.76 -14.12 -1.63
C LEU A 148 -3.52 -13.23 -1.44
N ALA A 149 -2.91 -13.24 -0.25
CA ALA A 149 -1.71 -12.41 0.02
C ALA A 149 -0.58 -12.72 -0.96
N ARG A 150 -0.33 -14.01 -1.25
CA ARG A 150 0.69 -14.44 -2.20
C ARG A 150 0.37 -14.00 -3.64
N THR A 151 -0.87 -14.14 -4.06
CA THR A 151 -1.33 -13.72 -5.39
C THR A 151 -1.16 -12.20 -5.55
N MET A 152 -1.61 -11.41 -4.57
CA MET A 152 -1.48 -9.95 -4.59
C MET A 152 -0.01 -9.53 -4.59
N GLU A 153 0.83 -10.15 -3.76
CA GLU A 153 2.27 -9.88 -3.72
C GLU A 153 2.93 -10.11 -5.09
N ASN A 154 2.64 -11.25 -5.73
CA ASN A 154 3.21 -11.57 -7.03
C ASN A 154 2.75 -10.60 -8.12
N ARG A 155 1.46 -10.23 -8.13
CA ARG A 155 0.91 -9.25 -9.08
C ARG A 155 1.53 -7.88 -8.89
N VAL A 156 1.60 -7.37 -7.65
CA VAL A 156 2.24 -6.07 -7.37
C VAL A 156 3.73 -6.10 -7.74
N ARG A 157 4.42 -7.21 -7.49
CA ARG A 157 5.83 -7.38 -7.89
C ARG A 157 5.99 -7.32 -9.42
N SER A 158 5.12 -7.98 -10.17
CA SER A 158 5.14 -7.96 -11.64
C SER A 158 4.88 -6.54 -12.17
N LEU A 159 3.87 -5.85 -11.64
CA LEU A 159 3.55 -4.47 -11.98
C LEU A 159 4.72 -3.52 -11.70
N LEU A 160 5.34 -3.62 -10.51
CA LEU A 160 6.50 -2.82 -10.16
C LEU A 160 7.67 -3.07 -11.12
N GLN A 161 7.99 -4.33 -11.40
CA GLN A 161 9.08 -4.68 -12.32
C GLN A 161 8.83 -4.16 -13.72
N SER A 162 7.60 -4.28 -14.25
CA SER A 162 7.24 -3.76 -15.58
C SER A 162 7.42 -2.23 -15.63
N ALA A 163 6.95 -1.52 -14.60
CA ALA A 163 7.10 -0.06 -14.52
C ALA A 163 8.59 0.36 -14.47
N LEU A 164 9.38 -0.29 -13.62
CA LEU A 164 10.81 0.02 -13.47
C LEU A 164 11.65 -0.32 -14.72
N LEU A 165 11.16 -1.20 -15.58
CA LEU A 165 11.80 -1.58 -16.85
C LEU A 165 11.23 -0.81 -18.05
N GLY A 166 10.26 0.09 -17.84
CA GLY A 166 9.59 0.78 -18.94
C GLY A 166 8.85 -0.15 -19.90
N ARG A 167 8.39 -1.31 -19.43
CA ARG A 167 7.63 -2.28 -20.23
C ARG A 167 6.14 -2.08 -20.05
N GLU A 168 5.38 -2.28 -21.12
CA GLU A 168 3.93 -2.38 -21.02
C GLU A 168 3.53 -3.61 -20.18
N ILE A 169 2.37 -3.52 -19.55
CA ILE A 169 1.79 -4.68 -18.84
C ILE A 169 1.35 -5.66 -19.93
N PRO A 170 1.78 -6.92 -19.92
CA PRO A 170 1.22 -7.91 -20.83
C PRO A 170 -0.29 -7.99 -20.62
N GLU A 171 -1.07 -7.81 -21.67
CA GLU A 171 -2.50 -8.15 -21.65
C GLU A 171 -2.60 -9.66 -21.42
N GLU A 172 -3.27 -10.09 -20.33
CA GLU A 172 -3.57 -11.51 -20.05
C GLU A 172 -4.78 -11.98 -20.82
#